data_5366a9ce8c3673f9e3899dc9f58b09b2
#
_entry.id   5366a9ce8c3673f9e3899dc9f58b09b2
#
_cell.length_a   1.000
_cell.length_b   1.000
_cell.length_c   1.000
_cell.angle_alpha   90.00
_cell.angle_beta   90.00
_cell.angle_gamma   90.00
#
_symmetry.space_group_name_H-M   'P 1'
#
loop_
_entity.id
_entity.type
_entity.pdbx_description
1 polymer ?
#
loop_
_entity_poly.entity_id
_entity_poly.type
_entity_poly.pdbx_seq_one_letter_code
_entity_poly.pdbx_strand_id
1 'polypeptide(L)'
;MFNASVTGRMGSDPEMRYINEGTPVVNFSIAHNWLYRDEKLVKWVRCSIWGELAEKANETLHKGDLVKVSGTVTFRPWTRQDGTSTEEVELRASGFEKEEPSGLAEIP
;
A
#
# COMPACT_ATOMS: atom_id res chain seq x y z
N MET A 1 7.90 16.94 -4.29
CA MET A 1 7.30 15.60 -4.37
C MET A 1 7.84 14.72 -3.27
N PHE A 2 6.96 14.07 -2.53
CA PHE A 2 7.38 13.19 -1.46
C PHE A 2 7.43 11.75 -1.99
N ASN A 3 8.63 11.23 -2.16
CA ASN A 3 8.82 9.86 -2.65
C ASN A 3 9.26 8.96 -1.51
N ALA A 4 8.71 7.76 -1.48
CA ALA A 4 9.03 6.82 -0.43
C ALA A 4 8.83 5.39 -0.88
N SER A 5 9.39 4.47 -0.12
CA SER A 5 9.12 3.05 -0.23
C SER A 5 8.52 2.60 1.09
N VAL A 6 7.44 1.85 1.01
CA VAL A 6 6.73 1.38 2.20
C VAL A 6 6.54 -0.12 2.08
N THR A 7 6.86 -0.83 3.14
CA THR A 7 6.66 -2.28 3.20
C THR A 7 5.52 -2.59 4.16
N GLY A 8 4.60 -3.44 3.72
CA GLY A 8 3.49 -3.85 4.54
C GLY A 8 2.78 -5.06 3.99
N ARG A 9 1.83 -5.58 4.77
CA ARG A 9 1.03 -6.72 4.34
C ARG A 9 -0.25 -6.26 3.70
N MET A 10 -0.59 -6.90 2.58
CA MET A 10 -1.83 -6.61 1.88
C MET A 10 -3.03 -7.06 2.70
N GLY A 11 -3.99 -6.15 2.87
CA GLY A 11 -5.22 -6.43 3.63
C GLY A 11 -6.30 -7.09 2.81
N SER A 12 -6.15 -7.09 1.49
CA SER A 12 -7.12 -7.67 0.56
C SER A 12 -6.43 -7.99 -0.74
N ASP A 13 -7.10 -8.73 -1.60
CA ASP A 13 -6.61 -8.95 -2.95
C ASP A 13 -6.65 -7.63 -3.71
N PRO A 14 -5.75 -7.43 -4.69
CA PRO A 14 -5.79 -6.22 -5.49
C PRO A 14 -7.08 -6.15 -6.31
N GLU A 15 -7.62 -4.95 -6.43
CA GLU A 15 -8.80 -4.73 -7.25
C GLU A 15 -8.36 -3.99 -8.52
N MET A 16 -8.55 -4.64 -9.66
CA MET A 16 -8.20 -4.05 -10.94
C MET A 16 -9.44 -3.58 -11.65
N ARG A 17 -9.36 -2.40 -12.25
CA ARG A 17 -10.40 -1.84 -13.10
C ARG A 17 -9.73 -1.12 -14.25
N TYR A 18 -10.51 -0.85 -15.27
CA TYR A 18 -10.02 -0.11 -16.43
C TYR A 18 -10.64 1.28 -16.42
N ILE A 19 -9.81 2.28 -16.59
CA ILE A 19 -10.27 3.66 -16.72
C ILE A 19 -9.95 4.14 -18.13
N ASN A 20 -10.48 5.29 -18.49
CA ASN A 20 -10.28 5.96 -19.77
C ASN A 20 -9.45 5.17 -20.81
N GLU A 21 -10.11 4.76 -21.89
CA GLU A 21 -9.45 4.11 -23.02
C GLU A 21 -8.73 2.79 -22.68
N GLY A 22 -9.18 2.13 -21.62
CA GLY A 22 -8.66 0.82 -21.30
C GLY A 22 -7.39 0.79 -20.47
N THR A 23 -7.03 1.87 -19.81
CA THR A 23 -5.86 1.89 -18.92
C THR A 23 -6.18 1.12 -17.63
N PRO A 24 -5.43 0.06 -17.31
CA PRO A 24 -5.67 -0.68 -16.08
C PRO A 24 -5.15 0.08 -14.87
N VAL A 25 -5.92 0.01 -13.78
CA VAL A 25 -5.54 0.57 -12.48
C VAL A 25 -5.80 -0.47 -11.42
N VAL A 26 -4.83 -0.70 -10.57
CA VAL A 26 -4.95 -1.61 -9.44
C VAL A 26 -4.89 -0.82 -8.15
N ASN A 27 -5.81 -1.12 -7.25
CA ASN A 27 -5.85 -0.51 -5.91
C ASN A 27 -5.79 -1.59 -4.86
N PHE A 28 -5.02 -1.34 -3.83
CA PHE A 28 -4.96 -2.20 -2.65
C PHE A 28 -4.42 -1.40 -1.48
N SER A 29 -4.56 -1.95 -0.28
CA SER A 29 -4.03 -1.32 0.93
C SER A 29 -3.02 -2.24 1.59
N ILE A 30 -1.99 -1.65 2.14
CA ILE A 30 -1.00 -2.39 2.91
C ILE A 30 -0.97 -1.86 4.34
N ALA A 31 -0.77 -2.76 5.28
CA ALA A 31 -0.63 -2.43 6.69
C ALA A 31 0.85 -2.33 7.01
N HIS A 32 1.31 -1.11 7.28
CA HIS A 32 2.67 -0.89 7.70
C HIS A 32 2.71 -0.87 9.22
N ASN A 33 3.50 -1.77 9.81
CA ASN A 33 3.61 -1.94 11.25
C ASN A 33 4.97 -1.50 11.74
N TRP A 34 5.01 -0.82 12.89
CA TRP A 34 6.27 -0.46 13.51
C TRP A 34 6.09 -0.37 15.02
N LEU A 35 7.22 -0.28 15.72
CA LEU A 35 7.21 -0.12 17.17
C LEU A 35 7.62 1.30 17.54
N TYR A 36 6.91 1.87 18.48
CA TYR A 36 7.25 3.16 19.05
C TYR A 36 7.08 3.07 20.56
N ARG A 37 8.19 3.19 21.28
CA ARG A 37 8.20 3.07 22.75
C ARG A 37 7.50 1.80 23.24
N ASP A 38 7.88 0.66 22.63
CA ASP A 38 7.34 -0.66 22.92
C ASP A 38 5.85 -0.84 22.56
N GLU A 39 5.26 0.12 21.90
CA GLU A 39 3.88 0.06 21.45
C GLU A 39 3.82 -0.29 19.97
N LYS A 40 3.00 -1.26 19.63
CA LYS A 40 2.82 -1.66 18.25
C LYS A 40 1.85 -0.69 17.58
N LEU A 41 2.30 -0.07 16.52
CA LEU A 41 1.49 0.85 15.74
C LEU A 41 1.32 0.32 14.33
N VAL A 42 0.20 0.67 13.72
CA VAL A 42 -0.08 0.30 12.34
C VAL A 42 -0.61 1.51 11.58
N LYS A 43 -0.15 1.63 10.34
CA LYS A 43 -0.70 2.65 9.44
C LYS A 43 -1.09 1.96 8.15
N TRP A 44 -2.32 2.14 7.73
CA TRP A 44 -2.79 1.65 6.45
C TRP A 44 -2.41 2.65 5.36
N VAL A 45 -1.81 2.12 4.30
CA VAL A 45 -1.39 2.92 3.16
C VAL A 45 -2.15 2.44 1.95
N ARG A 46 -2.85 3.35 1.30
CA ARG A 46 -3.60 3.05 0.07
C ARG A 46 -2.66 3.17 -1.10
N CYS A 47 -2.57 2.10 -1.88
CA CYS A 47 -1.68 2.05 -3.03
C CYS A 47 -2.46 1.99 -4.32
N SER A 48 -1.96 2.67 -5.34
CA SER A 48 -2.53 2.62 -6.67
C SER A 48 -1.41 2.45 -7.69
N ILE A 49 -1.66 1.59 -8.68
CA ILE A 49 -0.70 1.27 -9.72
C ILE A 49 -1.43 1.35 -11.06
N TRP A 50 -0.80 1.96 -12.05
CA TRP A 50 -1.38 2.16 -13.38
C TRP A 50 -0.60 1.43 -14.47
N GLY A 51 -1.30 1.09 -15.55
CA GLY A 51 -0.67 0.59 -16.76
C GLY A 51 -0.21 -0.86 -16.67
N GLU A 52 0.84 -1.18 -17.39
CA GLU A 52 1.37 -2.55 -17.42
C GLU A 52 1.77 -3.05 -16.05
N LEU A 53 2.27 -2.17 -15.20
CA LEU A 53 2.63 -2.53 -13.85
C LEU A 53 1.41 -2.96 -13.04
N ALA A 54 0.25 -2.35 -13.33
CA ALA A 54 -1.00 -2.73 -12.68
C ALA A 54 -1.40 -4.17 -13.04
N GLU A 55 -1.25 -4.54 -14.30
CA GLU A 55 -1.56 -5.90 -14.74
C GLU A 55 -0.66 -6.91 -14.04
N LYS A 56 0.62 -6.58 -13.94
CA LYS A 56 1.57 -7.46 -13.26
C LYS A 56 1.22 -7.60 -11.77
N ALA A 57 0.86 -6.50 -11.14
CA ALA A 57 0.47 -6.53 -9.72
C ALA A 57 -0.78 -7.38 -9.52
N ASN A 58 -1.75 -7.25 -10.41
CA ASN A 58 -2.99 -8.02 -10.32
C ASN A 58 -2.74 -9.52 -10.45
N GLU A 59 -1.77 -9.92 -11.24
CA GLU A 59 -1.43 -11.33 -11.45
C GLU A 59 -0.64 -11.92 -10.30
N THR A 60 0.20 -11.13 -9.65
CA THR A 60 1.20 -11.65 -8.71
C THR A 60 0.90 -11.39 -7.26
N LEU A 61 0.10 -10.38 -6.94
CA LEU A 61 -0.16 -9.99 -5.55
C LEU A 61 -1.47 -10.57 -5.04
N HIS A 62 -1.48 -10.97 -3.78
CA HIS A 62 -2.64 -11.55 -3.11
C HIS A 62 -2.73 -11.05 -1.68
N LYS A 63 -3.92 -11.13 -1.12
CA LYS A 63 -4.15 -10.83 0.28
C LYS A 63 -3.15 -11.55 1.17
N GLY A 64 -2.57 -10.83 2.11
CA GLY A 64 -1.60 -11.39 3.05
C GLY A 64 -0.14 -11.30 2.59
N ASP A 65 0.10 -10.98 1.33
CA ASP A 65 1.47 -10.86 0.83
C ASP A 65 2.17 -9.67 1.47
N LEU A 66 3.46 -9.86 1.72
CA LEU A 66 4.33 -8.78 2.17
C LEU A 66 4.91 -8.10 0.93
N VAL A 67 4.65 -6.82 0.78
CA VAL A 67 4.99 -6.07 -0.42
C VAL A 67 5.70 -4.78 -0.08
N LYS A 68 6.76 -4.48 -0.82
CA LYS A 68 7.40 -3.17 -0.76
C LYS A 68 6.91 -2.37 -1.96
N VAL A 69 6.28 -1.24 -1.70
CA VAL A 69 5.72 -0.38 -2.74
C VAL A 69 6.46 0.94 -2.75
N SER A 70 6.89 1.37 -3.92
CA SER A 70 7.66 2.60 -4.07
C SER A 70 6.94 3.57 -4.98
N GLY A 71 6.99 4.84 -4.64
CA GLY A 71 6.37 5.86 -5.47
C GLY A 71 6.21 7.18 -4.76
N THR A 72 5.21 7.93 -5.18
CA THR A 72 4.92 9.25 -4.63
C THR A 72 3.85 9.14 -3.56
N VAL A 73 4.14 9.73 -2.40
CA VAL A 73 3.25 9.70 -1.25
C VAL A 73 2.50 11.01 -1.16
N THR A 74 1.20 10.90 -0.92
CA THR A 74 0.33 12.05 -0.68
C THR A 74 -0.37 11.85 0.67
N PHE A 75 -0.38 12.90 1.46
CA PHE A 75 -1.09 12.91 2.74
C PHE A 75 -2.36 13.72 2.56
N ARG A 76 -3.49 13.10 2.86
CA ARG A 76 -4.78 13.75 2.71
C ARG A 76 -5.47 13.86 4.05
N PRO A 77 -5.76 15.09 4.52
CA PRO A 77 -6.51 15.26 5.77
C PRO A 77 -7.92 14.72 5.60
N TRP A 78 -8.41 14.08 6.63
CA TRP A 78 -9.75 13.53 6.63
C TRP A 78 -10.38 13.71 8.01
N THR A 79 -11.63 14.18 8.02
CA THR A 79 -12.36 14.40 9.25
C THR A 79 -13.42 13.31 9.41
N ARG A 80 -13.37 12.62 10.54
CA ARG A 80 -14.35 11.58 10.85
C ARG A 80 -15.68 12.23 11.26
N GLN A 81 -16.71 11.41 11.26
CA GLN A 81 -18.06 11.87 11.65
C GLN A 81 -18.10 12.39 13.09
N ASP A 82 -17.25 11.89 13.95
CA ASP A 82 -17.18 12.34 15.34
C ASP A 82 -16.40 13.65 15.51
N GLY A 83 -15.95 14.26 14.43
CA GLY A 83 -15.20 15.51 14.45
C GLY A 83 -13.69 15.37 14.60
N THR A 84 -13.19 14.16 14.84
CA THR A 84 -11.74 13.96 14.93
C THR A 84 -11.13 13.94 13.55
N SER A 85 -9.88 14.40 13.45
CA SER A 85 -9.16 14.45 12.20
C SER A 85 -8.10 13.36 12.13
N THR A 86 -7.89 12.85 10.93
CA THR A 86 -6.84 11.89 10.66
C THR A 86 -6.23 12.22 9.30
N GLU A 87 -5.18 11.52 8.95
CA GLU A 87 -4.54 11.66 7.65
C GLU A 87 -4.55 10.33 6.93
N GLU A 88 -5.07 10.33 5.70
CA GLU A 88 -4.94 9.18 4.82
C GLU A 88 -3.62 9.28 4.10
N VAL A 89 -2.91 8.17 4.02
CA VAL A 89 -1.66 8.09 3.27
C VAL A 89 -1.95 7.33 1.99
N GLU A 90 -1.70 7.99 0.87
CA GLU A 90 -1.88 7.40 -0.45
C GLU A 90 -0.53 7.33 -1.13
N LEU A 91 -0.25 6.19 -1.74
CA LEU A 91 1.00 5.98 -2.45
C LEU A 91 0.69 5.61 -3.89
N ARG A 92 1.06 6.50 -4.81
CA ARG A 92 0.94 6.25 -6.23
C ARG A 92 2.22 5.56 -6.66
N ALA A 93 2.11 4.27 -6.91
CA ALA A 93 3.29 3.43 -7.10
C ALA A 93 3.89 3.53 -8.48
N SER A 94 5.21 3.63 -8.52
CA SER A 94 6.00 3.48 -9.73
C SER A 94 6.69 2.13 -9.76
N GLY A 95 6.64 1.39 -8.65
CA GLY A 95 7.21 0.06 -8.58
C GLY A 95 6.73 -0.70 -7.36
N PHE A 96 6.81 -2.02 -7.42
CA PHE A 96 6.49 -2.85 -6.27
C PHE A 96 7.37 -4.09 -6.31
N GLU A 97 7.55 -4.69 -5.14
CA GLU A 97 8.38 -5.87 -5.01
C GLU A 97 7.77 -6.75 -3.92
N LYS A 98 7.45 -7.98 -4.30
CA LYS A 98 6.93 -8.94 -3.35
C LYS A 98 8.08 -9.46 -2.50
N GLU A 99 7.94 -9.31 -1.20
CA GLU A 99 8.96 -9.74 -0.26
C GLU A 99 8.64 -11.13 0.25
N GLU A 100 9.69 -11.92 0.47
CA GLU A 100 9.52 -13.21 1.09
C GLU A 100 9.89 -13.10 2.56
N PRO A 101 8.92 -13.32 3.47
CA PRO A 101 9.28 -13.29 4.88
C PRO A 101 10.24 -14.44 5.17
N SER A 102 11.40 -14.12 5.71
CA SER A 102 12.30 -15.16 6.20
C SER A 102 12.02 -15.32 7.69
N GLY A 103 12.10 -16.53 8.19
CA GLY A 103 11.85 -16.79 9.60
C GLY A 103 12.79 -16.02 10.52
N LEU A 104 13.94 -15.62 10.02
CA LEU A 104 14.91 -14.87 10.81
C LEU A 104 14.71 -13.36 10.74
N ALA A 105 14.21 -12.88 9.63
CA ALA A 105 14.07 -11.46 9.39
C ALA A 105 12.69 -10.93 9.76
N GLU A 106 11.75 -11.80 9.94
CA GLU A 106 10.40 -11.39 10.24
C GLU A 106 10.29 -11.00 11.69
N ILE A 107 10.26 -9.70 11.92
CA ILE A 107 10.11 -9.16 13.25
C ILE A 107 8.65 -8.77 13.39
N PRO A 108 7.96 -9.34 14.36
CA PRO A 108 6.57 -9.02 14.59
C PRO A 108 6.35 -7.58 15.01
#